data_3d7cdaadd0919ca0fe65eba62cc77fa4
#
_entry.id   3d7cdaadd0919ca0fe65eba62cc77fa4
#
_cell.length_a   1.000
_cell.length_b   1.000
_cell.length_c   1.000
_cell.angle_alpha   90.00
_cell.angle_beta   90.00
_cell.angle_gamma   90.00
#
_symmetry.space_group_name_H-M   'P 1'
#
loop_
_entity.id
_entity.type
_entity.pdbx_description
1 polymer ?
#
loop_
_entity_poly.entity_id
_entity_poly.type
_entity_poly.pdbx_seq_one_letter_code
_entity_poly.pdbx_strand_id
1 'polypeptide(L)'
;MPGDMEVSGSISAAAPPQEIRISVRNLVEFILRHGDIDNRHRGSFDNAMQEGSRIHRMIQKRMGAEYRAEVPLKYTVAGNGYILVVEGRADGIIHHQGMVTVDEIKGTYRELARIGGPEPLHLAQAKCYACMYGLEQGLDHVHVQITYCNIPTEELRYFREEYAFGELEKWFAGVTAAYQKWADYSCKWHGIRQDSIRGLAFPYPYREGQRELAASVYRTIYHGKKLFLEAPTGVGKTVSTIYPSVQAMGKGMGDRLFYLTAKTITRTVAEETLELLRDKGLRMKSIILTAKEKICFMEETECNPEYCPYAKGHYDRVNEAVFDLLTSEESFSREKIEEYAGRYRVCPFEMCLDASLYADAVICDYNYLFDPHVYLKRFFAEGVQGNYIFLIDEAHNLLERGREMYSAELWKDQFTELRRELKKTTVS
;
A
#
# COMPACT_ATOMS: atom_id res chain seq x y z
N MET A 1 -64.74 24.20 7.63
CA MET A 1 -63.97 23.58 6.57
C MET A 1 -62.49 23.60 7.00
N PRO A 2 -61.89 22.50 7.49
CA PRO A 2 -60.45 22.48 7.78
C PRO A 2 -59.71 22.07 6.50
N GLY A 3 -58.70 22.83 6.17
CA GLY A 3 -57.80 22.59 5.06
C GLY A 3 -56.78 21.52 5.39
N ASP A 4 -56.67 20.52 4.49
CA ASP A 4 -55.71 19.44 4.54
C ASP A 4 -54.27 19.99 4.34
N MET A 5 -53.42 19.84 5.34
CA MET A 5 -51.99 20.03 5.20
C MET A 5 -51.39 18.70 4.72
N GLU A 6 -51.13 18.58 3.44
CA GLU A 6 -50.28 17.53 2.90
C GLU A 6 -48.84 17.72 3.42
N VAL A 7 -48.45 16.81 4.29
CA VAL A 7 -47.03 16.64 4.69
C VAL A 7 -46.33 15.88 3.59
N SER A 8 -45.71 16.62 2.66
CA SER A 8 -44.76 16.03 1.69
C SER A 8 -43.54 15.57 2.45
N GLY A 9 -43.49 14.28 2.77
CA GLY A 9 -42.29 13.60 3.24
C GLY A 9 -41.23 13.62 2.14
N SER A 10 -40.26 14.51 2.26
CA SER A 10 -39.05 14.44 1.42
C SER A 10 -38.30 13.13 1.73
N ILE A 11 -38.37 12.19 0.81
CA ILE A 11 -37.53 11.03 0.80
C ILE A 11 -36.09 11.57 0.64
N SER A 12 -35.33 11.57 1.73
CA SER A 12 -33.88 11.85 1.71
C SER A 12 -33.26 10.83 0.77
N ALA A 13 -32.78 11.25 -0.38
CA ALA A 13 -31.99 10.40 -1.26
C ALA A 13 -30.79 9.86 -0.45
N ALA A 14 -30.72 8.55 -0.28
CA ALA A 14 -29.59 7.91 0.38
C ALA A 14 -28.31 8.36 -0.33
N ALA A 15 -27.28 8.73 0.46
CA ALA A 15 -25.99 9.05 -0.11
C ALA A 15 -25.49 7.88 -0.98
N PRO A 16 -24.84 8.14 -2.12
CA PRO A 16 -24.32 7.07 -2.97
C PRO A 16 -23.40 6.15 -2.15
N PRO A 17 -23.44 4.83 -2.40
CA PRO A 17 -22.61 3.88 -1.67
C PRO A 17 -21.14 4.24 -1.85
N GLN A 18 -20.35 4.06 -0.79
CA GLN A 18 -18.90 4.28 -0.82
C GLN A 18 -18.27 3.36 -1.88
N GLU A 19 -17.40 3.89 -2.75
CA GLU A 19 -16.62 3.06 -3.67
C GLU A 19 -15.28 2.68 -3.01
N ILE A 20 -14.97 1.39 -2.98
CA ILE A 20 -13.66 0.85 -2.62
C ILE A 20 -13.00 0.37 -3.91
N ARG A 21 -11.91 1.01 -4.31
CA ARG A 21 -11.21 0.72 -5.57
C ARG A 21 -9.93 -0.04 -5.32
N ILE A 22 -9.69 -1.06 -6.14
CA ILE A 22 -8.44 -1.82 -6.16
C ILE A 22 -8.04 -2.14 -7.60
N SER A 23 -6.76 -1.98 -7.93
CA SER A 23 -6.25 -2.45 -9.22
C SER A 23 -6.18 -3.97 -9.25
N VAL A 24 -6.32 -4.57 -10.44
CA VAL A 24 -6.14 -6.02 -10.66
C VAL A 24 -4.79 -6.47 -10.12
N ARG A 25 -3.73 -5.71 -10.38
CA ARG A 25 -2.39 -6.02 -9.88
C ARG A 25 -2.35 -6.09 -8.35
N ASN A 26 -2.85 -5.06 -7.67
CA ASN A 26 -2.84 -5.01 -6.21
C ASN A 26 -3.73 -6.10 -5.60
N LEU A 27 -4.87 -6.41 -6.22
CA LEU A 27 -5.75 -7.49 -5.79
C LEU A 27 -5.03 -8.84 -5.82
N VAL A 28 -4.38 -9.15 -6.94
CA VAL A 28 -3.65 -10.40 -7.15
C VAL A 28 -2.45 -10.50 -6.21
N GLU A 29 -1.61 -9.45 -6.16
CA GLU A 29 -0.45 -9.41 -5.29
C GLU A 29 -0.83 -9.51 -3.81
N PHE A 30 -1.98 -8.99 -3.40
CA PHE A 30 -2.43 -9.03 -2.01
C PHE A 30 -3.07 -10.37 -1.63
N ILE A 31 -3.97 -10.90 -2.45
CA ILE A 31 -4.75 -12.12 -2.11
C ILE A 31 -4.00 -13.41 -2.44
N LEU A 32 -3.23 -13.42 -3.52
CA LEU A 32 -2.61 -14.65 -4.05
C LEU A 32 -1.10 -14.71 -3.79
N ARG A 33 -0.54 -13.76 -3.06
CA ARG A 33 0.88 -13.84 -2.65
C ARG A 33 1.09 -15.08 -1.78
N HIS A 34 2.19 -15.76 -2.01
CA HIS A 34 2.54 -16.99 -1.31
C HIS A 34 4.07 -17.15 -1.21
N GLY A 35 4.53 -18.03 -0.33
CA GLY A 35 5.94 -18.40 -0.20
C GLY A 35 6.74 -17.45 0.70
N ASP A 36 7.99 -17.27 0.37
CA ASP A 36 9.03 -16.76 1.24
C ASP A 36 9.39 -15.30 0.96
N ILE A 37 9.92 -14.61 1.98
CA ILE A 37 10.74 -13.42 1.75
C ILE A 37 12.14 -13.91 1.37
N ASP A 38 12.64 -13.50 0.19
CA ASP A 38 13.98 -13.75 -0.24
C ASP A 38 14.59 -12.50 -0.91
N ASN A 39 15.59 -11.90 -0.29
CA ASN A 39 16.25 -10.69 -0.78
C ASN A 39 17.53 -10.95 -1.57
N ARG A 40 17.97 -12.21 -1.71
CA ARG A 40 19.23 -12.58 -2.39
C ARG A 40 19.21 -12.29 -3.89
N HIS A 41 18.02 -12.24 -4.48
CA HIS A 41 17.83 -12.03 -5.92
C HIS A 41 17.25 -10.65 -6.28
N ARG A 42 17.12 -9.75 -5.32
CA ARG A 42 16.72 -8.37 -5.59
C ARG A 42 17.91 -7.60 -6.16
N GLY A 43 18.13 -7.70 -7.46
CA GLY A 43 18.98 -6.76 -8.19
C GLY A 43 18.42 -5.33 -8.03
N SER A 44 19.29 -4.36 -7.81
CA SER A 44 18.94 -2.93 -7.83
C SER A 44 18.59 -2.54 -9.28
N PHE A 45 17.29 -2.57 -9.61
CA PHE A 45 16.81 -2.13 -10.91
C PHE A 45 16.15 -0.74 -10.75
N ASP A 46 16.97 0.30 -10.62
CA ASP A 46 16.50 1.68 -10.51
C ASP A 46 15.63 2.13 -11.71
N ASN A 47 15.70 1.40 -12.84
CA ASN A 47 14.98 1.69 -14.07
C ASN A 47 13.90 0.64 -14.45
N ALA A 48 13.55 -0.29 -13.56
CA ALA A 48 12.65 -1.41 -13.90
C ALA A 48 11.28 -0.93 -14.46
N MET A 49 10.74 0.17 -13.96
CA MET A 49 9.47 0.73 -14.43
C MET A 49 9.60 1.36 -15.82
N GLN A 50 10.68 2.09 -16.09
CA GLN A 50 10.95 2.70 -17.40
C GLN A 50 11.21 1.64 -18.46
N GLU A 51 12.01 0.62 -18.13
CA GLU A 51 12.29 -0.52 -19.00
C GLU A 51 11.02 -1.34 -19.26
N GLY A 52 10.18 -1.59 -18.26
CA GLY A 52 8.88 -2.22 -18.44
C GLY A 52 8.02 -1.48 -19.45
N SER A 53 7.87 -0.17 -19.27
CA SER A 53 7.09 0.69 -20.21
C SER A 53 7.69 0.72 -21.62
N ARG A 54 9.01 0.64 -21.76
CA ARG A 54 9.70 0.54 -23.05
C ARG A 54 9.35 -0.76 -23.75
N ILE A 55 9.46 -1.88 -23.03
CA ILE A 55 9.17 -3.23 -23.55
C ILE A 55 7.71 -3.34 -24.00
N HIS A 56 6.74 -2.90 -23.20
CA HIS A 56 5.32 -2.93 -23.59
C HIS A 56 5.10 -2.18 -24.90
N ARG A 57 5.56 -0.94 -24.98
CA ARG A 57 5.42 -0.13 -26.22
C ARG A 57 6.11 -0.76 -27.44
N MET A 58 7.26 -1.40 -27.24
CA MET A 58 7.99 -2.09 -28.31
C MET A 58 7.20 -3.28 -28.83
N ILE A 59 6.70 -4.15 -27.96
CA ILE A 59 5.92 -5.34 -28.34
C ILE A 59 4.62 -4.92 -29.02
N GLN A 60 3.87 -4.00 -28.40
CA GLN A 60 2.60 -3.50 -28.94
C GLN A 60 2.74 -2.91 -30.36
N LYS A 61 3.86 -2.21 -30.65
CA LYS A 61 4.15 -1.67 -32.00
C LYS A 61 4.46 -2.75 -33.04
N ARG A 62 4.95 -3.92 -32.62
CA ARG A 62 5.25 -5.05 -33.52
C ARG A 62 4.00 -5.88 -33.86
N MET A 63 2.91 -5.69 -33.10
CA MET A 63 1.67 -6.43 -33.28
C MET A 63 0.84 -5.85 -34.43
N GLY A 64 0.08 -6.72 -35.08
CA GLY A 64 -0.79 -6.36 -36.20
C GLY A 64 -2.15 -5.77 -35.78
N ALA A 65 -3.04 -5.59 -36.75
CA ALA A 65 -4.37 -4.98 -36.57
C ALA A 65 -5.32 -5.79 -35.66
N GLU A 66 -5.03 -7.06 -35.44
CA GLU A 66 -5.81 -7.95 -34.56
C GLU A 66 -5.48 -7.74 -33.06
N TYR A 67 -4.47 -6.93 -32.71
CA TYR A 67 -4.03 -6.64 -31.38
C TYR A 67 -4.54 -5.28 -30.89
N ARG A 68 -5.32 -5.28 -29.83
CA ARG A 68 -5.78 -4.06 -29.14
C ARG A 68 -4.94 -3.86 -27.89
N ALA A 69 -4.07 -2.83 -27.89
CA ALA A 69 -3.20 -2.50 -26.77
C ALA A 69 -3.94 -1.72 -25.67
N GLU A 70 -3.50 -1.85 -24.42
CA GLU A 70 -3.88 -1.01 -23.28
C GLU A 70 -5.39 -0.91 -23.06
N VAL A 71 -6.08 -2.07 -23.03
CA VAL A 71 -7.55 -2.13 -22.93
C VAL A 71 -7.99 -1.91 -21.47
N PRO A 72 -8.68 -0.80 -21.15
CA PRO A 72 -9.19 -0.56 -19.80
C PRO A 72 -10.35 -1.51 -19.49
N LEU A 73 -10.32 -2.12 -18.33
CA LEU A 73 -11.32 -3.07 -17.85
C LEU A 73 -11.74 -2.72 -16.43
N LYS A 74 -13.02 -2.91 -16.13
CA LYS A 74 -13.61 -2.61 -14.83
C LYS A 74 -14.64 -3.68 -14.48
N TYR A 75 -14.58 -4.14 -13.23
CA TYR A 75 -15.55 -5.06 -12.65
C TYR A 75 -16.07 -4.53 -11.32
N THR A 76 -17.35 -4.66 -11.05
CA THR A 76 -17.96 -4.13 -9.83
C THR A 76 -18.69 -5.22 -9.08
N VAL A 77 -18.49 -5.28 -7.77
CA VAL A 77 -19.17 -6.19 -6.86
C VAL A 77 -19.87 -5.39 -5.77
N ALA A 78 -21.15 -5.66 -5.54
CA ALA A 78 -21.88 -5.07 -4.42
C ALA A 78 -21.37 -5.66 -3.10
N GLY A 79 -21.03 -4.79 -2.14
CA GLY A 79 -20.71 -5.12 -0.77
C GLY A 79 -21.77 -4.60 0.19
N ASN A 80 -21.54 -4.77 1.48
CA ASN A 80 -22.44 -4.29 2.52
C ASN A 80 -22.23 -2.79 2.78
N GLY A 81 -22.97 -1.94 2.06
CA GLY A 81 -22.88 -0.47 2.15
C GLY A 81 -21.79 0.16 1.27
N TYR A 82 -21.16 -0.59 0.38
CA TYR A 82 -20.18 -0.11 -0.59
C TYR A 82 -20.28 -0.84 -1.92
N ILE A 83 -19.56 -0.33 -2.91
CA ILE A 83 -19.30 -1.01 -4.18
C ILE A 83 -17.80 -1.26 -4.28
N LEU A 84 -17.39 -2.53 -4.38
CA LEU A 84 -16.01 -2.89 -4.70
C LEU A 84 -15.80 -2.73 -6.21
N VAL A 85 -14.82 -1.94 -6.57
CA VAL A 85 -14.42 -1.69 -7.97
C VAL A 85 -13.04 -2.29 -8.18
N VAL A 86 -12.98 -3.36 -8.98
CA VAL A 86 -11.73 -3.94 -9.47
C VAL A 86 -11.49 -3.39 -10.87
N GLU A 87 -10.36 -2.73 -11.07
CA GLU A 87 -10.07 -2.08 -12.35
C GLU A 87 -8.61 -2.25 -12.75
N GLY A 88 -8.34 -2.12 -14.04
CA GLY A 88 -6.99 -2.17 -14.56
C GLY A 88 -6.97 -2.04 -16.08
N ARG A 89 -5.83 -2.31 -16.65
CA ARG A 89 -5.61 -2.19 -18.08
C ARG A 89 -4.86 -3.44 -18.55
N ALA A 90 -5.51 -4.25 -19.39
CA ALA A 90 -4.86 -5.38 -20.02
C ALA A 90 -3.82 -4.88 -21.04
N ASP A 91 -2.61 -5.44 -21.02
CA ASP A 91 -1.53 -5.03 -21.93
C ASP A 91 -1.92 -5.21 -23.39
N GLY A 92 -2.66 -6.29 -23.70
CA GLY A 92 -3.20 -6.52 -25.02
C GLY A 92 -4.33 -7.53 -25.08
N ILE A 93 -5.17 -7.38 -26.10
CA ILE A 93 -6.20 -8.34 -26.46
C ILE A 93 -6.08 -8.66 -27.95
N ILE A 94 -5.93 -9.94 -28.28
CA ILE A 94 -5.75 -10.45 -29.64
C ILE A 94 -7.07 -11.07 -30.08
N HIS A 95 -7.57 -10.64 -31.24
CA HIS A 95 -8.72 -11.23 -31.92
C HIS A 95 -8.25 -11.95 -33.18
N HIS A 96 -8.17 -13.27 -33.15
CA HIS A 96 -7.72 -14.05 -34.30
C HIS A 96 -8.67 -15.22 -34.59
N GLN A 97 -9.25 -15.27 -35.78
CA GLN A 97 -10.13 -16.38 -36.25
C GLN A 97 -11.25 -16.72 -35.26
N GLY A 98 -11.87 -15.71 -34.65
CA GLY A 98 -12.97 -15.89 -33.70
C GLY A 98 -12.50 -16.25 -32.27
N MET A 99 -11.21 -16.44 -32.08
CA MET A 99 -10.60 -16.66 -30.74
C MET A 99 -10.16 -15.33 -30.13
N VAL A 100 -10.34 -15.20 -28.82
CA VAL A 100 -9.88 -14.06 -28.02
C VAL A 100 -8.75 -14.53 -27.12
N THR A 101 -7.63 -13.81 -27.17
CA THR A 101 -6.48 -14.03 -26.28
C THR A 101 -6.18 -12.76 -25.50
N VAL A 102 -6.15 -12.83 -24.19
CA VAL A 102 -5.67 -11.74 -23.31
C VAL A 102 -4.17 -11.94 -23.08
N ASP A 103 -3.37 -10.93 -23.43
CA ASP A 103 -1.92 -10.94 -23.38
C ASP A 103 -1.42 -10.05 -22.24
N GLU A 104 -0.60 -10.61 -21.38
CA GLU A 104 0.09 -9.91 -20.27
C GLU A 104 1.59 -9.95 -20.53
N ILE A 105 2.21 -8.77 -20.64
CA ILE A 105 3.62 -8.61 -21.02
C ILE A 105 4.47 -8.41 -19.77
N LYS A 106 5.57 -9.16 -19.66
CA LYS A 106 6.53 -9.04 -18.57
C LYS A 106 7.97 -8.98 -19.07
N GLY A 107 8.67 -7.90 -18.74
CA GLY A 107 10.12 -7.80 -18.94
C GLY A 107 10.88 -8.61 -17.89
N THR A 108 11.97 -9.25 -18.29
CA THR A 108 12.84 -10.02 -17.40
C THR A 108 14.30 -9.93 -17.82
N TYR A 109 15.21 -10.02 -16.86
CA TYR A 109 16.65 -10.19 -17.10
C TYR A 109 17.07 -11.66 -17.09
N ARG A 110 16.16 -12.58 -16.72
CA ARG A 110 16.43 -14.02 -16.69
C ARG A 110 16.51 -14.55 -18.11
N GLU A 111 17.38 -15.52 -18.29
CA GLU A 111 17.47 -16.29 -19.54
C GLU A 111 16.12 -17.00 -19.79
N LEU A 112 15.50 -16.71 -20.93
CA LEU A 112 14.16 -17.22 -21.23
C LEU A 112 14.07 -18.74 -21.25
N ALA A 113 15.15 -19.43 -21.69
CA ALA A 113 15.21 -20.89 -21.72
C ALA A 113 14.99 -21.52 -20.34
N ARG A 114 15.35 -20.81 -19.26
CA ARG A 114 15.21 -21.29 -17.88
C ARG A 114 13.82 -21.02 -17.27
N ILE A 115 12.94 -20.34 -17.96
CA ILE A 115 11.57 -20.09 -17.49
C ILE A 115 10.71 -21.28 -17.93
N GLY A 116 10.43 -22.21 -17.02
CA GLY A 116 9.66 -23.43 -17.33
C GLY A 116 8.16 -23.23 -17.51
N GLY A 117 7.59 -22.12 -17.00
CA GLY A 117 6.16 -21.77 -17.06
C GLY A 117 5.92 -20.34 -16.59
N PRO A 118 4.68 -19.84 -16.67
CA PRO A 118 4.35 -18.52 -16.19
C PRO A 118 4.43 -18.44 -14.66
N GLU A 119 4.88 -17.30 -14.14
CA GLU A 119 4.77 -17.03 -12.71
C GLU A 119 3.29 -16.95 -12.29
N PRO A 120 2.92 -17.58 -11.14
CA PRO A 120 1.53 -17.66 -10.73
C PRO A 120 0.81 -16.31 -10.63
N LEU A 121 1.49 -15.26 -10.14
CA LEU A 121 0.90 -13.92 -10.02
C LEU A 121 0.70 -13.25 -11.39
N HIS A 122 1.61 -13.44 -12.35
CA HIS A 122 1.45 -12.94 -13.71
C HIS A 122 0.28 -13.63 -14.41
N LEU A 123 0.18 -14.96 -14.28
CA LEU A 123 -0.94 -15.72 -14.82
C LEU A 123 -2.27 -15.30 -14.18
N ALA A 124 -2.29 -15.09 -12.86
CA ALA A 124 -3.49 -14.64 -12.15
C ALA A 124 -3.94 -13.24 -12.61
N GLN A 125 -3.01 -12.33 -12.86
CA GLN A 125 -3.31 -10.99 -13.40
C GLN A 125 -3.99 -11.08 -14.76
N ALA A 126 -3.42 -11.87 -15.67
CA ALA A 126 -3.99 -12.09 -16.99
C ALA A 126 -5.36 -12.80 -16.94
N LYS A 127 -5.54 -13.76 -16.04
CA LYS A 127 -6.84 -14.42 -15.79
C LYS A 127 -7.91 -13.44 -15.29
N CYS A 128 -7.56 -12.49 -14.43
CA CYS A 128 -8.49 -11.44 -14.02
C CYS A 128 -8.96 -10.63 -15.21
N TYR A 129 -8.04 -10.17 -16.07
CA TYR A 129 -8.41 -9.43 -17.27
C TYR A 129 -9.21 -10.26 -18.27
N ALA A 130 -8.86 -11.55 -18.42
CA ALA A 130 -9.60 -12.46 -19.28
C ALA A 130 -11.03 -12.68 -18.78
N CYS A 131 -11.25 -12.79 -17.47
CA CYS A 131 -12.58 -12.88 -16.88
C CYS A 131 -13.37 -11.59 -17.12
N MET A 132 -12.78 -10.42 -16.83
CA MET A 132 -13.44 -9.12 -17.00
C MET A 132 -13.85 -8.88 -18.46
N TYR A 133 -12.94 -9.16 -19.39
CA TYR A 133 -13.21 -9.02 -20.83
C TYR A 133 -14.22 -10.05 -21.32
N GLY A 134 -14.13 -11.29 -20.88
CA GLY A 134 -15.07 -12.35 -21.24
C GLY A 134 -16.50 -12.06 -20.78
N LEU A 135 -16.67 -11.46 -19.59
CA LEU A 135 -17.97 -10.97 -19.10
C LEU A 135 -18.56 -9.87 -20.03
N GLU A 136 -17.73 -8.91 -20.44
CA GLU A 136 -18.17 -7.82 -21.32
C GLU A 136 -18.58 -8.31 -22.70
N GLN A 137 -17.89 -9.33 -23.22
CA GLN A 137 -18.09 -9.84 -24.59
C GLN A 137 -18.99 -11.07 -24.68
N GLY A 138 -19.36 -11.69 -23.55
CA GLY A 138 -20.18 -12.90 -23.51
C GLY A 138 -19.47 -14.11 -24.12
N LEU A 139 -18.18 -14.33 -23.77
CA LEU A 139 -17.37 -15.43 -24.31
C LEU A 139 -17.61 -16.74 -23.59
N ASP A 140 -17.62 -17.86 -24.31
CA ASP A 140 -17.66 -19.20 -23.73
C ASP A 140 -16.27 -19.73 -23.39
N HIS A 141 -15.24 -19.29 -24.13
CA HIS A 141 -13.84 -19.64 -23.97
C HIS A 141 -12.94 -18.42 -24.18
N VAL A 142 -11.81 -18.38 -23.48
CA VAL A 142 -10.80 -17.31 -23.62
C VAL A 142 -9.41 -17.91 -23.44
N HIS A 143 -8.47 -17.44 -24.25
CA HIS A 143 -7.07 -17.76 -24.08
C HIS A 143 -6.39 -16.68 -23.23
N VAL A 144 -5.48 -17.12 -22.39
CA VAL A 144 -4.59 -16.28 -21.59
C VAL A 144 -3.17 -16.51 -22.09
N GLN A 145 -2.46 -15.45 -22.39
CA GLN A 145 -1.07 -15.49 -22.81
C GLN A 145 -0.20 -14.66 -21.86
N ILE A 146 0.94 -15.22 -21.46
CA ILE A 146 2.00 -14.47 -20.79
C ILE A 146 3.15 -14.33 -21.78
N THR A 147 3.49 -13.10 -22.11
CA THR A 147 4.60 -12.74 -23.01
C THR A 147 5.78 -12.25 -22.19
N TYR A 148 6.80 -13.12 -21.99
CA TYR A 148 8.06 -12.71 -21.40
C TYR A 148 8.99 -12.14 -22.46
N CYS A 149 9.57 -10.98 -22.15
CA CYS A 149 10.60 -10.34 -22.95
C CYS A 149 11.90 -10.27 -22.17
N ASN A 150 12.97 -10.82 -22.69
CA ASN A 150 14.31 -10.59 -22.15
C ASN A 150 14.74 -9.16 -22.46
N ILE A 151 14.95 -8.35 -21.41
CA ILE A 151 15.20 -6.90 -21.56
C ILE A 151 16.46 -6.60 -22.39
N PRO A 152 17.62 -7.27 -22.18
CA PRO A 152 18.84 -7.04 -22.97
C PRO A 152 18.75 -7.51 -24.42
N THR A 153 18.13 -8.67 -24.70
CA THR A 153 18.15 -9.27 -26.05
C THR A 153 16.89 -9.01 -26.85
N GLU A 154 15.81 -8.52 -26.20
CA GLU A 154 14.47 -8.32 -26.77
C GLU A 154 13.84 -9.61 -27.34
N GLU A 155 14.38 -10.77 -27.01
CA GLU A 155 13.77 -12.06 -27.32
C GLU A 155 12.48 -12.26 -26.56
N LEU A 156 11.52 -12.96 -27.19
CA LEU A 156 10.19 -13.21 -26.63
C LEU A 156 9.97 -14.70 -26.39
N ARG A 157 9.27 -15.01 -25.30
CA ARG A 157 8.75 -16.32 -24.99
C ARG A 157 7.30 -16.23 -24.55
N TYR A 158 6.47 -17.10 -25.12
CA TYR A 158 5.02 -17.12 -24.91
C TYR A 158 4.61 -18.36 -24.13
N PHE A 159 3.74 -18.17 -23.16
CA PHE A 159 3.00 -19.24 -22.49
C PHE A 159 1.52 -18.96 -22.70
N ARG A 160 0.78 -19.91 -23.28
CA ARG A 160 -0.63 -19.76 -23.59
C ARG A 160 -1.42 -20.92 -23.01
N GLU A 161 -2.54 -20.58 -22.39
CA GLU A 161 -3.49 -21.53 -21.81
C GLU A 161 -4.90 -21.13 -22.23
N GLU A 162 -5.77 -22.13 -22.45
CA GLU A 162 -7.19 -21.92 -22.72
C GLU A 162 -8.02 -22.18 -21.48
N TYR A 163 -9.02 -21.36 -21.25
CA TYR A 163 -9.94 -21.49 -20.14
C TYR A 163 -11.40 -21.51 -20.62
N ALA A 164 -12.18 -22.44 -20.10
CA ALA A 164 -13.63 -22.37 -20.16
C ALA A 164 -14.09 -21.19 -19.28
N PHE A 165 -14.97 -20.33 -19.82
CA PHE A 165 -15.33 -19.08 -19.15
C PHE A 165 -15.93 -19.32 -17.77
N GLY A 166 -16.81 -20.31 -17.59
CA GLY A 166 -17.43 -20.62 -16.29
C GLY A 166 -16.44 -21.03 -15.20
N GLU A 167 -15.33 -21.69 -15.56
CA GLU A 167 -14.25 -22.01 -14.59
C GLU A 167 -13.49 -20.74 -14.19
N LEU A 168 -13.20 -19.89 -15.15
CA LEU A 168 -12.51 -18.63 -14.94
C LEU A 168 -13.33 -17.65 -14.09
N GLU A 169 -14.62 -17.54 -14.36
CA GLU A 169 -15.57 -16.73 -13.59
C GLU A 169 -15.63 -17.20 -12.12
N LYS A 170 -15.78 -18.51 -11.91
CA LYS A 170 -15.78 -19.10 -10.56
C LYS A 170 -14.47 -18.81 -9.80
N TRP A 171 -13.34 -18.94 -10.49
CA TRP A 171 -12.03 -18.62 -9.89
C TRP A 171 -11.93 -17.14 -9.52
N PHE A 172 -12.31 -16.22 -10.41
CA PHE A 172 -12.27 -14.78 -10.18
C PHE A 172 -13.24 -14.34 -9.08
N ALA A 173 -14.43 -14.94 -9.02
CA ALA A 173 -15.36 -14.73 -7.92
C ALA A 173 -14.76 -15.16 -6.57
N GLY A 174 -13.97 -16.22 -6.52
CA GLY A 174 -13.24 -16.64 -5.32
C GLY A 174 -12.19 -15.60 -4.89
N VAL A 175 -11.43 -15.05 -5.84
CA VAL A 175 -10.41 -14.00 -5.56
C VAL A 175 -11.08 -12.72 -5.05
N THR A 176 -12.14 -12.27 -5.69
CA THR A 176 -12.87 -11.07 -5.27
C THR A 176 -13.55 -11.26 -3.92
N ALA A 177 -14.15 -12.41 -3.64
CA ALA A 177 -14.74 -12.76 -2.35
C ALA A 177 -13.69 -12.76 -1.21
N ALA A 178 -12.49 -13.28 -1.48
CA ALA A 178 -11.40 -13.23 -0.50
C ALA A 178 -10.99 -11.78 -0.14
N TYR A 179 -11.05 -10.85 -1.10
CA TYR A 179 -10.79 -9.44 -0.84
C TYR A 179 -11.97 -8.72 -0.17
N GLN A 180 -13.22 -9.14 -0.41
CA GLN A 180 -14.39 -8.52 0.21
C GLN A 180 -14.33 -8.55 1.75
N LYS A 181 -13.74 -9.56 2.35
CA LYS A 181 -13.47 -9.60 3.80
C LYS A 181 -12.74 -8.33 4.29
N TRP A 182 -11.78 -7.86 3.54
CA TRP A 182 -10.97 -6.66 3.84
C TRP A 182 -11.74 -5.37 3.54
N ALA A 183 -12.47 -5.36 2.46
CA ALA A 183 -13.33 -4.24 2.08
C ALA A 183 -14.46 -4.03 3.08
N ASP A 184 -15.14 -5.09 3.52
CA ASP A 184 -16.17 -5.08 4.57
C ASP A 184 -15.61 -4.49 5.87
N TYR A 185 -14.42 -4.96 6.27
CA TYR A 185 -13.75 -4.46 7.45
C TYR A 185 -13.44 -2.96 7.32
N SER A 186 -12.85 -2.55 6.21
CA SER A 186 -12.45 -1.14 5.96
C SER A 186 -13.65 -0.20 5.92
N CYS A 187 -14.74 -0.61 5.27
CA CYS A 187 -15.99 0.16 5.23
C CYS A 187 -16.59 0.32 6.64
N LYS A 188 -16.72 -0.78 7.38
CA LYS A 188 -17.23 -0.77 8.76
C LYS A 188 -16.35 0.08 9.67
N TRP A 189 -15.01 -0.08 9.58
CA TRP A 189 -14.07 0.68 10.40
C TRP A 189 -14.14 2.17 10.09
N HIS A 190 -14.22 2.55 8.82
CA HIS A 190 -14.40 3.95 8.42
C HIS A 190 -15.62 4.58 9.09
N GLY A 191 -16.77 3.89 9.10
CA GLY A 191 -17.98 4.37 9.79
C GLY A 191 -17.77 4.56 11.29
N ILE A 192 -17.18 3.56 11.97
CA ILE A 192 -16.87 3.62 13.43
C ILE A 192 -15.95 4.80 13.74
N ARG A 193 -14.88 4.99 12.95
CA ARG A 193 -13.96 6.11 13.09
C ARG A 193 -14.69 7.45 12.95
N GLN A 194 -15.43 7.64 11.88
CA GLN A 194 -16.14 8.90 11.60
C GLN A 194 -17.14 9.24 12.69
N ASP A 195 -17.87 8.25 13.20
CA ASP A 195 -18.83 8.47 14.28
C ASP A 195 -18.14 8.86 15.58
N SER A 196 -17.01 8.24 15.90
CA SER A 196 -16.23 8.54 17.11
C SER A 196 -15.63 9.96 17.10
N ILE A 197 -15.26 10.47 15.92
CA ILE A 197 -14.68 11.82 15.78
C ILE A 197 -15.75 12.91 15.98
N ARG A 198 -17.01 12.68 15.58
CA ARG A 198 -18.08 13.70 15.65
C ARG A 198 -18.32 14.23 17.07
N GLY A 199 -18.21 13.37 18.07
CA GLY A 199 -18.42 13.72 19.47
C GLY A 199 -17.15 14.07 20.24
N LEU A 200 -15.99 13.98 19.61
CA LEU A 200 -14.71 14.14 20.27
C LEU A 200 -14.43 15.60 20.62
N ALA A 201 -14.29 15.88 21.93
CA ALA A 201 -13.87 17.20 22.43
C ALA A 201 -12.35 17.26 22.62
N PHE A 202 -11.81 18.48 22.67
CA PHE A 202 -10.41 18.67 23.05
C PHE A 202 -10.20 18.14 24.49
N PRO A 203 -9.14 17.36 24.77
CA PRO A 203 -9.06 16.54 25.99
C PRO A 203 -8.85 17.33 27.27
N TYR A 204 -8.45 18.59 27.20
CA TYR A 204 -8.12 19.46 28.32
C TYR A 204 -8.75 20.85 28.18
N PRO A 205 -8.85 21.64 29.27
CA PRO A 205 -9.04 23.07 29.13
C PRO A 205 -7.91 23.69 28.31
N TYR A 206 -8.27 24.52 27.33
CA TYR A 206 -7.26 25.18 26.50
C TYR A 206 -6.39 26.12 27.34
N ARG A 207 -5.07 26.00 27.13
CA ARG A 207 -4.11 26.98 27.64
C ARG A 207 -4.09 28.21 26.73
N GLU A 208 -3.47 29.30 27.20
CA GLU A 208 -3.28 30.50 26.39
C GLU A 208 -2.59 30.19 25.05
N GLY A 209 -3.09 30.73 23.97
CA GLY A 209 -2.60 30.47 22.59
C GLY A 209 -2.91 29.09 21.99
N GLN A 210 -3.24 28.09 22.81
CA GLN A 210 -3.43 26.71 22.36
C GLN A 210 -4.65 26.55 21.44
N ARG A 211 -5.74 27.25 21.75
CA ARG A 211 -6.96 27.24 20.92
C ARG A 211 -6.72 27.86 19.55
N GLU A 212 -5.95 28.97 19.52
CA GLU A 212 -5.61 29.64 18.26
C GLU A 212 -4.70 28.78 17.39
N LEU A 213 -3.72 28.09 18.01
CA LEU A 213 -2.84 27.12 17.36
C LEU A 213 -3.67 26.00 16.72
N ALA A 214 -4.55 25.35 17.47
CA ALA A 214 -5.41 24.27 16.96
C ALA A 214 -6.32 24.75 15.82
N ALA A 215 -6.88 25.96 15.93
CA ALA A 215 -7.69 26.56 14.88
C ALA A 215 -6.87 26.87 13.60
N SER A 216 -5.61 27.26 13.77
CA SER A 216 -4.69 27.53 12.63
C SER A 216 -4.32 26.25 11.89
N VAL A 217 -4.06 25.16 12.62
CA VAL A 217 -3.83 23.82 12.02
C VAL A 217 -5.06 23.38 11.23
N TYR A 218 -6.25 23.44 11.84
CA TYR A 218 -7.49 23.04 11.16
C TYR A 218 -7.75 23.86 9.89
N ARG A 219 -7.60 25.20 9.96
CA ARG A 219 -7.77 26.09 8.79
C ARG A 219 -6.76 25.80 7.69
N THR A 220 -5.52 25.45 8.06
CA THR A 220 -4.46 25.09 7.11
C THR A 220 -4.81 23.83 6.34
N ILE A 221 -5.30 22.79 7.03
CA ILE A 221 -5.78 21.56 6.39
C ILE A 221 -6.99 21.85 5.50
N TYR A 222 -7.98 22.60 6.00
CA TYR A 222 -9.16 23.00 5.23
C TYR A 222 -8.83 23.67 3.89
N HIS A 223 -7.80 24.53 3.88
CA HIS A 223 -7.38 25.25 2.68
C HIS A 223 -6.31 24.52 1.84
N GLY A 224 -5.90 23.30 2.23
CA GLY A 224 -4.85 22.54 1.56
C GLY A 224 -3.49 23.26 1.53
N LYS A 225 -3.18 24.02 2.60
CA LYS A 225 -1.95 24.85 2.68
C LYS A 225 -0.88 24.19 3.55
N LYS A 226 0.26 24.87 3.65
CA LYS A 226 1.38 24.51 4.55
C LYS A 226 1.43 25.53 5.68
N LEU A 227 1.70 25.04 6.91
CA LEU A 227 1.86 25.85 8.11
C LEU A 227 3.24 25.58 8.72
N PHE A 228 4.00 26.61 8.94
CA PHE A 228 5.18 26.60 9.79
C PHE A 228 4.78 27.18 11.14
N LEU A 229 5.03 26.44 12.20
CA LEU A 229 4.59 26.77 13.53
C LEU A 229 5.77 26.73 14.48
N GLU A 230 6.01 27.82 15.18
CA GLU A 230 6.96 27.92 16.27
C GLU A 230 6.19 28.14 17.57
N ALA A 231 6.44 27.28 18.57
CA ALA A 231 5.81 27.38 19.86
C ALA A 231 6.77 26.87 20.95
N PRO A 232 6.75 27.46 22.16
CA PRO A 232 7.59 27.03 23.28
C PRO A 232 7.34 25.57 23.66
N THR A 233 8.29 24.97 24.34
CA THR A 233 8.11 23.65 24.96
C THR A 233 7.03 23.73 26.05
N GLY A 234 6.25 22.65 26.23
CA GLY A 234 5.24 22.56 27.28
C GLY A 234 3.87 23.16 26.98
N VAL A 235 3.68 23.87 25.85
CA VAL A 235 2.36 24.40 25.44
C VAL A 235 1.40 23.33 24.89
N GLY A 236 1.83 22.06 24.83
CA GLY A 236 1.00 20.98 24.30
C GLY A 236 0.89 21.00 22.77
N LYS A 237 2.00 21.23 22.05
CA LYS A 237 2.07 21.24 20.57
C LYS A 237 1.44 19.98 19.97
N THR A 238 1.80 18.81 20.47
CA THR A 238 1.38 17.52 19.91
C THR A 238 -0.15 17.36 19.90
N VAL A 239 -0.82 17.59 21.03
CA VAL A 239 -2.27 17.49 21.10
C VAL A 239 -2.97 18.59 20.27
N SER A 240 -2.34 19.79 20.21
CA SER A 240 -2.88 20.94 19.45
C SER A 240 -2.69 20.82 17.95
N THR A 241 -1.91 19.85 17.48
CA THR A 241 -1.75 19.51 16.06
C THR A 241 -2.50 18.22 15.69
N ILE A 242 -2.42 17.18 16.52
CA ILE A 242 -3.12 15.89 16.28
C ILE A 242 -4.64 16.08 16.35
N TYR A 243 -5.17 16.68 17.41
CA TYR A 243 -6.62 16.82 17.59
C TYR A 243 -7.31 17.54 16.41
N PRO A 244 -6.89 18.74 15.96
CA PRO A 244 -7.52 19.38 14.81
C PRO A 244 -7.33 18.60 13.50
N SER A 245 -6.25 17.84 13.36
CA SER A 245 -6.06 16.93 12.22
C SER A 245 -7.07 15.79 12.23
N VAL A 246 -7.31 15.18 13.39
CA VAL A 246 -8.37 14.17 13.57
C VAL A 246 -9.75 14.76 13.27
N GLN A 247 -10.04 15.97 13.75
CA GLN A 247 -11.31 16.68 13.45
C GLN A 247 -11.45 16.93 11.93
N ALA A 248 -10.39 17.30 11.24
CA ALA A 248 -10.37 17.47 9.78
C ALA A 248 -10.64 16.15 9.05
N MET A 249 -10.05 15.03 9.52
CA MET A 249 -10.36 13.68 9.00
C MET A 249 -11.84 13.33 9.18
N GLY A 250 -12.45 13.70 10.30
CA GLY A 250 -13.88 13.55 10.55
C GLY A 250 -14.78 14.34 9.59
N LYS A 251 -14.23 15.32 8.88
CA LYS A 251 -14.91 16.10 7.82
C LYS A 251 -14.49 15.70 6.41
N GLY A 252 -13.78 14.58 6.25
CA GLY A 252 -13.31 14.09 4.95
C GLY A 252 -12.17 14.89 4.32
N MET A 253 -11.45 15.70 5.10
CA MET A 253 -10.34 16.53 4.62
C MET A 253 -9.00 15.79 4.60
N GLY A 254 -9.01 14.51 4.97
CA GLY A 254 -7.86 13.61 4.95
C GLY A 254 -8.27 12.21 5.33
N ASP A 255 -7.63 11.23 4.70
CA ASP A 255 -7.91 9.82 4.93
C ASP A 255 -6.99 9.22 6.00
N ARG A 256 -5.77 9.78 6.10
CA ARG A 256 -4.71 9.29 6.99
C ARG A 256 -3.83 10.42 7.49
N LEU A 257 -3.37 10.27 8.73
CA LEU A 257 -2.42 11.15 9.38
C LEU A 257 -1.01 10.51 9.36
N PHE A 258 0.00 11.25 8.90
CA PHE A 258 1.41 10.91 9.08
C PHE A 258 2.04 11.86 10.09
N TYR A 259 2.50 11.31 11.21
CA TYR A 259 3.26 12.05 12.21
C TYR A 259 4.74 11.69 12.09
N LEU A 260 5.54 12.65 11.66
CA LEU A 260 6.93 12.46 11.28
C LEU A 260 7.85 13.10 12.32
N THR A 261 8.81 12.33 12.84
CA THR A 261 9.76 12.81 13.83
C THR A 261 11.06 12.01 13.82
N ALA A 262 12.18 12.67 14.06
CA ALA A 262 13.50 12.02 14.12
C ALA A 262 13.77 11.29 15.46
N LYS A 263 13.03 11.62 16.55
CA LYS A 263 13.33 11.17 17.91
C LYS A 263 12.35 10.12 18.41
N THR A 264 12.84 9.08 19.05
CA THR A 264 12.02 8.03 19.66
C THR A 264 11.05 8.58 20.71
N ILE A 265 11.52 9.50 21.56
CA ILE A 265 10.69 10.12 22.62
C ILE A 265 9.48 10.85 22.04
N THR A 266 9.63 11.56 20.95
CA THR A 266 8.52 12.29 20.33
C THR A 266 7.51 11.36 19.63
N ARG A 267 7.94 10.16 19.22
CA ARG A 267 7.01 9.10 18.75
C ARG A 267 6.12 8.63 19.88
N THR A 268 6.68 8.41 21.05
CA THR A 268 5.93 8.02 22.26
C THR A 268 4.90 9.09 22.62
N VAL A 269 5.28 10.37 22.62
CA VAL A 269 4.34 11.48 22.92
C VAL A 269 3.20 11.56 21.91
N ALA A 270 3.44 11.28 20.62
CA ALA A 270 2.38 11.23 19.62
C ALA A 270 1.40 10.08 19.87
N GLU A 271 1.92 8.88 20.21
CA GLU A 271 1.09 7.73 20.53
C GLU A 271 0.30 7.97 21.84
N GLU A 272 0.93 8.45 22.90
CA GLU A 272 0.26 8.83 24.15
C GLU A 272 -0.86 9.85 23.91
N THR A 273 -0.67 10.78 22.97
CA THR A 273 -1.71 11.72 22.59
C THR A 273 -2.89 11.03 21.90
N LEU A 274 -2.65 10.06 21.05
CA LEU A 274 -3.72 9.26 20.43
C LEU A 274 -4.43 8.37 21.46
N GLU A 275 -3.69 7.76 22.40
CA GLU A 275 -4.27 7.00 23.51
C GLU A 275 -5.18 7.90 24.39
N LEU A 276 -4.70 9.09 24.75
CA LEU A 276 -5.51 10.07 25.48
C LEU A 276 -6.81 10.39 24.74
N LEU A 277 -6.78 10.52 23.42
CA LEU A 277 -7.98 10.77 22.63
C LEU A 277 -8.88 9.52 22.56
N ARG A 278 -8.31 8.30 22.55
CA ARG A 278 -9.06 7.03 22.67
C ARG A 278 -9.79 6.93 24.01
N ASP A 279 -9.15 7.31 25.09
CA ASP A 279 -9.77 7.39 26.44
C ASP A 279 -10.95 8.37 26.47
N LYS A 280 -11.01 9.34 25.55
CA LYS A 280 -12.13 10.28 25.34
C LYS A 280 -13.14 9.80 24.28
N GLY A 281 -13.00 8.57 23.79
CA GLY A 281 -13.95 7.94 22.88
C GLY A 281 -13.55 7.94 21.41
N LEU A 282 -12.34 8.40 21.04
CA LEU A 282 -11.84 8.25 19.67
C LEU A 282 -11.64 6.77 19.33
N ARG A 283 -12.10 6.36 18.17
CA ARG A 283 -11.82 5.05 17.59
C ARG A 283 -10.95 5.26 16.35
N MET A 284 -9.65 5.07 16.51
CA MET A 284 -8.67 5.36 15.47
C MET A 284 -7.47 4.43 15.61
N LYS A 285 -7.07 3.78 14.52
CA LYS A 285 -5.91 2.91 14.52
C LYS A 285 -4.63 3.71 14.32
N SER A 286 -3.64 3.45 15.16
CA SER A 286 -2.30 4.00 15.02
C SER A 286 -1.26 2.92 14.87
N ILE A 287 -0.18 3.23 14.17
CA ILE A 287 1.00 2.38 14.04
C ILE A 287 2.29 3.18 14.22
N ILE A 288 3.24 2.60 14.95
CA ILE A 288 4.60 3.12 15.06
C ILE A 288 5.50 2.29 14.16
N LEU A 289 5.98 2.89 13.06
CA LEU A 289 6.94 2.20 12.20
C LEU A 289 8.30 2.12 12.86
N THR A 290 8.76 0.90 13.07
CA THR A 290 10.05 0.59 13.68
C THR A 290 11.03 0.14 12.58
N ALA A 291 12.25 0.64 12.64
CA ALA A 291 13.30 0.26 11.70
C ALA A 291 13.59 -1.26 11.77
N LYS A 292 13.93 -1.84 10.64
CA LYS A 292 14.10 -3.28 10.47
C LYS A 292 15.06 -3.89 11.48
N GLU A 293 16.19 -3.23 11.71
CA GLU A 293 17.24 -3.67 12.62
C GLU A 293 16.78 -3.67 14.10
N LYS A 294 15.73 -2.89 14.40
CA LYS A 294 15.20 -2.80 15.77
C LYS A 294 14.06 -3.76 16.07
N ILE A 295 13.34 -4.23 15.04
CA ILE A 295 12.18 -5.11 15.20
C ILE A 295 12.46 -6.54 14.73
N CYS A 296 13.57 -6.78 14.04
CA CYS A 296 13.95 -8.10 13.57
C CYS A 296 14.19 -9.06 14.75
N PHE A 297 13.62 -10.28 14.66
CA PHE A 297 13.84 -11.32 15.68
C PHE A 297 15.18 -12.02 15.53
N MET A 298 15.89 -11.80 14.43
CA MET A 298 17.21 -12.41 14.17
C MET A 298 18.33 -11.43 14.57
N GLU A 299 19.46 -11.96 14.97
CA GLU A 299 20.66 -11.14 15.29
C GLU A 299 21.18 -10.41 14.04
N GLU A 300 21.14 -11.08 12.89
CA GLU A 300 21.49 -10.50 11.59
C GLU A 300 20.26 -10.42 10.69
N THR A 301 20.15 -9.33 9.92
CA THR A 301 18.99 -9.08 9.04
C THR A 301 19.13 -9.79 7.67
N GLU A 302 19.42 -11.08 7.68
CA GLU A 302 19.44 -11.92 6.49
C GLU A 302 18.03 -12.43 6.15
N CYS A 303 17.39 -11.78 5.15
CA CYS A 303 16.00 -12.07 4.80
C CYS A 303 15.91 -13.09 3.68
N ASN A 304 16.13 -14.37 4.02
CA ASN A 304 15.96 -15.50 3.12
C ASN A 304 15.42 -16.72 3.90
N PRO A 305 14.78 -17.69 3.23
CA PRO A 305 14.10 -18.81 3.91
C PRO A 305 15.05 -19.85 4.52
N GLU A 306 16.33 -19.83 4.15
CA GLU A 306 17.34 -20.74 4.69
C GLU A 306 17.84 -20.27 6.05
N TYR A 307 18.00 -18.97 6.21
CA TYR A 307 18.50 -18.37 7.45
C TYR A 307 17.36 -17.97 8.41
N CYS A 308 16.30 -17.33 7.91
CA CYS A 308 15.29 -16.74 8.73
C CYS A 308 13.96 -17.54 8.73
N PRO A 309 13.57 -18.16 9.87
CA PRO A 309 12.32 -18.93 9.97
C PRO A 309 11.06 -18.08 9.83
N TYR A 310 11.16 -16.76 10.01
CA TYR A 310 10.07 -15.79 9.84
C TYR A 310 9.95 -15.30 8.40
N ALA A 311 11.01 -15.45 7.59
CA ALA A 311 10.97 -15.22 6.16
C ALA A 311 10.34 -16.40 5.42
N LYS A 312 10.58 -17.64 5.91
CA LYS A 312 10.04 -18.87 5.33
C LYS A 312 8.53 -18.95 5.46
N GLY A 313 7.81 -19.02 4.33
CA GLY A 313 6.35 -19.06 4.26
C GLY A 313 5.68 -17.79 4.81
N HIS A 314 6.35 -16.65 4.77
CA HIS A 314 5.82 -15.39 5.28
C HIS A 314 4.51 -15.00 4.60
N TYR A 315 4.50 -15.04 3.26
CA TYR A 315 3.34 -14.61 2.48
C TYR A 315 2.14 -15.53 2.61
N ASP A 316 2.34 -16.78 3.03
CA ASP A 316 1.26 -17.75 3.28
C ASP A 316 0.45 -17.40 4.54
N ARG A 317 1.02 -16.63 5.47
CA ARG A 317 0.46 -16.38 6.80
C ARG A 317 0.23 -14.92 7.15
N VAL A 318 0.92 -14.00 6.48
CA VAL A 318 0.92 -12.58 6.89
C VAL A 318 -0.46 -11.93 6.74
N ASN A 319 -1.27 -12.30 5.75
CA ASN A 319 -2.61 -11.76 5.60
C ASN A 319 -3.49 -12.10 6.81
N GLU A 320 -3.40 -13.32 7.31
CA GLU A 320 -4.15 -13.76 8.50
C GLU A 320 -3.66 -13.03 9.75
N ALA A 321 -2.33 -12.94 9.93
CA ALA A 321 -1.71 -12.21 11.04
C ALA A 321 -2.13 -10.73 11.09
N VAL A 322 -2.10 -10.05 9.94
CA VAL A 322 -2.52 -8.65 9.83
C VAL A 322 -4.01 -8.51 10.11
N PHE A 323 -4.85 -9.40 9.59
CA PHE A 323 -6.29 -9.33 9.82
C PHE A 323 -6.67 -9.55 11.29
N ASP A 324 -6.01 -10.49 11.98
CA ASP A 324 -6.20 -10.72 13.42
C ASP A 324 -5.79 -9.47 14.22
N LEU A 325 -4.62 -8.88 13.93
CA LEU A 325 -4.18 -7.62 14.55
C LEU A 325 -5.22 -6.49 14.34
N LEU A 326 -5.71 -6.33 13.10
CA LEU A 326 -6.68 -5.28 12.76
C LEU A 326 -7.99 -5.42 13.52
N THR A 327 -8.46 -6.64 13.74
CA THR A 327 -9.74 -6.87 14.40
C THR A 327 -9.66 -6.82 15.92
N SER A 328 -8.45 -6.98 16.47
CA SER A 328 -8.24 -7.08 17.91
C SER A 328 -7.67 -5.80 18.55
N GLU A 329 -6.90 -5.01 17.80
CA GLU A 329 -6.14 -3.90 18.36
C GLU A 329 -6.45 -2.56 17.66
N GLU A 330 -6.25 -1.44 18.36
CA GLU A 330 -6.32 -0.08 17.80
C GLU A 330 -4.97 0.63 17.79
N SER A 331 -4.07 0.25 18.71
CA SER A 331 -2.67 0.68 18.72
C SER A 331 -1.78 -0.47 18.25
N PHE A 332 -1.10 -0.28 17.15
CA PHE A 332 -0.12 -1.25 16.61
C PHE A 332 1.27 -0.83 17.08
N SER A 333 1.49 -0.95 18.40
CA SER A 333 2.80 -0.71 19.00
C SER A 333 3.80 -1.77 18.53
N ARG A 334 5.10 -1.51 18.79
CA ARG A 334 6.16 -2.47 18.49
C ARG A 334 5.88 -3.83 19.17
N GLU A 335 5.50 -3.80 20.43
CA GLU A 335 5.23 -5.00 21.25
C GLU A 335 4.06 -5.81 20.65
N LYS A 336 3.00 -5.14 20.18
CA LYS A 336 1.87 -5.80 19.52
C LYS A 336 2.27 -6.40 18.18
N ILE A 337 3.03 -5.70 17.36
CA ILE A 337 3.55 -6.24 16.11
C ILE A 337 4.43 -7.48 16.38
N GLU A 338 5.34 -7.42 17.37
CA GLU A 338 6.18 -8.56 17.77
C GLU A 338 5.35 -9.74 18.29
N GLU A 339 4.32 -9.48 19.11
CA GLU A 339 3.41 -10.51 19.63
C GLU A 339 2.72 -11.28 18.49
N TYR A 340 2.06 -10.56 17.58
CA TYR A 340 1.33 -11.18 16.47
C TYR A 340 2.29 -11.81 15.44
N ALA A 341 3.39 -11.16 15.12
CA ALA A 341 4.41 -11.73 14.23
C ALA A 341 5.01 -13.03 14.77
N GLY A 342 5.25 -13.12 16.07
CA GLY A 342 5.70 -14.34 16.75
C GLY A 342 4.65 -15.44 16.69
N ARG A 343 3.38 -15.13 17.00
CA ARG A 343 2.24 -16.06 16.97
C ARG A 343 2.06 -16.71 15.60
N TYR A 344 2.13 -15.92 14.54
CA TYR A 344 1.94 -16.38 13.16
C TYR A 344 3.25 -16.79 12.45
N ARG A 345 4.41 -16.63 13.12
CA ARG A 345 5.74 -16.90 12.55
C ARG A 345 5.97 -16.17 11.22
N VAL A 346 5.72 -14.87 11.22
CA VAL A 346 5.94 -13.97 10.08
C VAL A 346 6.99 -12.91 10.42
N CYS A 347 7.60 -12.30 9.41
CA CYS A 347 8.55 -11.20 9.62
C CYS A 347 7.85 -10.00 10.26
N PRO A 348 8.26 -9.54 11.46
CA PRO A 348 7.60 -8.42 12.13
C PRO A 348 7.73 -7.10 11.36
N PHE A 349 8.85 -6.89 10.65
CA PHE A 349 9.05 -5.69 9.85
C PHE A 349 8.10 -5.61 8.65
N GLU A 350 8.00 -6.68 7.85
CA GLU A 350 7.09 -6.71 6.70
C GLU A 350 5.62 -6.71 7.14
N MET A 351 5.28 -7.40 8.24
CA MET A 351 3.95 -7.34 8.85
C MET A 351 3.60 -5.92 9.31
N CYS A 352 4.54 -5.20 9.92
CA CYS A 352 4.36 -3.81 10.31
C CYS A 352 4.06 -2.92 9.11
N LEU A 353 4.80 -3.09 8.00
CA LEU A 353 4.55 -2.37 6.76
C LEU A 353 3.17 -2.71 6.16
N ASP A 354 2.74 -3.97 6.19
CA ASP A 354 1.42 -4.38 5.71
C ASP A 354 0.30 -3.81 6.58
N ALA A 355 0.44 -3.88 7.91
CA ALA A 355 -0.53 -3.31 8.86
C ALA A 355 -0.67 -1.79 8.70
N SER A 356 0.39 -1.09 8.30
CA SER A 356 0.37 0.36 8.09
C SER A 356 -0.63 0.79 7.01
N LEU A 357 -0.96 -0.08 6.05
CA LEU A 357 -1.98 0.19 5.03
C LEU A 357 -3.39 0.35 5.60
N TYR A 358 -3.63 -0.16 6.80
CA TYR A 358 -4.92 -0.13 7.49
C TYR A 358 -4.94 0.81 8.71
N ALA A 359 -3.81 1.41 9.06
CA ALA A 359 -3.73 2.39 10.13
C ALA A 359 -4.24 3.75 9.68
N ASP A 360 -4.99 4.44 10.54
CA ASP A 360 -5.48 5.80 10.32
C ASP A 360 -4.40 6.85 10.63
N ALA A 361 -3.50 6.54 11.55
CA ALA A 361 -2.33 7.33 11.89
C ALA A 361 -1.05 6.50 11.79
N VAL A 362 -0.06 7.02 11.07
CA VAL A 362 1.27 6.41 10.92
C VAL A 362 2.30 7.33 11.57
N ILE A 363 2.93 6.85 12.64
CA ILE A 363 3.99 7.56 13.36
C ILE A 363 5.32 6.96 12.91
N CYS A 364 6.20 7.77 12.32
CA CYS A 364 7.42 7.26 11.73
C CYS A 364 8.56 8.28 11.69
N ASP A 365 9.74 7.83 11.30
CA ASP A 365 10.90 8.69 11.02
C ASP A 365 10.70 9.46 9.70
N TYR A 366 11.38 10.60 9.56
CA TYR A 366 11.42 11.39 8.34
C TYR A 366 11.85 10.60 7.10
N ASN A 367 12.73 9.59 7.29
CA ASN A 367 13.25 8.76 6.21
C ASN A 367 12.12 8.06 5.46
N TYR A 368 11.06 7.67 6.15
CA TYR A 368 9.91 6.98 5.53
C TYR A 368 9.10 7.87 4.56
N LEU A 369 9.33 9.19 4.57
CA LEU A 369 8.71 10.11 3.60
C LEU A 369 9.74 10.71 2.64
N PHE A 370 10.93 11.09 3.13
CA PHE A 370 11.85 11.97 2.41
C PHE A 370 13.07 11.27 1.81
N ASP A 371 13.46 10.08 2.33
CA ASP A 371 14.63 9.37 1.84
C ASP A 371 14.30 8.60 0.55
N PRO A 372 14.99 8.88 -0.57
CA PRO A 372 14.72 8.24 -1.86
C PRO A 372 14.91 6.72 -1.85
N HIS A 373 15.66 6.17 -0.89
CA HIS A 373 15.95 4.74 -0.81
C HIS A 373 14.99 3.96 0.08
N VAL A 374 14.43 4.60 1.13
CA VAL A 374 13.62 3.92 2.14
C VAL A 374 12.19 4.47 2.29
N TYR A 375 11.80 5.49 1.52
CA TYR A 375 10.45 6.04 1.59
C TYR A 375 9.36 4.97 1.36
N LEU A 376 8.22 5.16 1.96
CA LEU A 376 7.10 4.21 1.89
C LEU A 376 6.47 4.19 0.50
N LYS A 377 7.04 3.39 -0.40
CA LYS A 377 6.53 3.22 -1.78
C LYS A 377 5.06 2.81 -1.82
N ARG A 378 4.57 2.13 -0.77
CA ARG A 378 3.15 1.72 -0.62
C ARG A 378 2.19 2.92 -0.58
N PHE A 379 2.67 4.09 -0.16
CA PHE A 379 1.89 5.33 -0.04
C PHE A 379 2.33 6.42 -1.02
N PHE A 380 3.60 6.46 -1.39
CA PHE A 380 4.21 7.61 -2.06
C PHE A 380 4.86 7.28 -3.40
N ALA A 381 4.74 6.03 -3.91
CA ALA A 381 5.21 5.70 -5.24
C ALA A 381 4.42 6.45 -6.31
N GLU A 382 5.03 6.64 -7.48
CA GLU A 382 4.38 7.23 -8.64
C GLU A 382 3.09 6.45 -8.99
N GLY A 383 1.99 7.18 -9.20
CA GLY A 383 0.67 6.61 -9.46
C GLY A 383 -0.14 6.21 -8.22
N VAL A 384 0.44 6.23 -7.02
CA VAL A 384 -0.30 6.04 -5.76
C VAL A 384 -0.85 7.38 -5.31
N GLN A 385 -2.16 7.46 -5.15
CA GLN A 385 -2.83 8.68 -4.67
C GLN A 385 -3.45 8.44 -3.30
N GLY A 386 -3.37 9.46 -2.45
CA GLY A 386 -4.00 9.46 -1.14
C GLY A 386 -4.15 10.89 -0.62
N ASN A 387 -5.17 11.10 0.18
CA ASN A 387 -5.42 12.38 0.83
C ASN A 387 -4.83 12.34 2.24
N TYR A 388 -3.57 12.75 2.38
CA TYR A 388 -2.80 12.62 3.62
C TYR A 388 -2.59 13.95 4.32
N ILE A 389 -2.66 13.92 5.65
CA ILE A 389 -2.27 15.02 6.52
C ILE A 389 -0.88 14.71 7.08
N PHE A 390 0.07 15.62 6.89
CA PHE A 390 1.43 15.47 7.39
C PHE A 390 1.68 16.43 8.56
N LEU A 391 2.04 15.88 9.72
CA LEU A 391 2.56 16.62 10.85
C LEU A 391 4.06 16.31 10.99
N ILE A 392 4.88 17.33 10.83
CA ILE A 392 6.34 17.21 10.87
C ILE A 392 6.84 17.89 12.14
N ASP A 393 7.13 17.08 13.14
CA ASP A 393 7.61 17.57 14.44
C ASP A 393 9.11 17.86 14.40
N GLU A 394 9.55 18.88 15.13
CA GLU A 394 10.95 19.32 15.17
C GLU A 394 11.55 19.54 13.76
N ALA A 395 10.78 20.21 12.88
CA ALA A 395 11.09 20.34 11.45
C ALA A 395 12.45 21.03 11.16
N HIS A 396 13.03 21.72 12.14
CA HIS A 396 14.39 22.28 12.02
C HIS A 396 15.47 21.20 11.78
N ASN A 397 15.22 19.95 12.19
CA ASN A 397 16.13 18.83 11.92
C ASN A 397 16.11 18.37 10.46
N LEU A 398 15.10 18.77 9.66
CA LEU A 398 15.00 18.33 8.26
C LEU A 398 16.16 18.80 7.39
N LEU A 399 16.78 19.94 7.72
CA LEU A 399 17.90 20.46 6.93
C LEU A 399 19.10 19.49 6.98
N GLU A 400 19.51 19.11 8.18
CA GLU A 400 20.63 18.17 8.36
C GLU A 400 20.27 16.77 7.86
N ARG A 401 19.08 16.28 8.20
CA ARG A 401 18.60 14.98 7.73
C ARG A 401 18.49 14.91 6.20
N GLY A 402 18.03 16.00 5.56
CA GLY A 402 17.98 16.06 4.09
C GLY A 402 19.37 16.02 3.46
N ARG A 403 20.36 16.69 4.07
CA ARG A 403 21.75 16.59 3.63
C ARG A 403 22.25 15.15 3.72
N GLU A 404 22.03 14.47 4.84
CA GLU A 404 22.42 13.06 5.01
C GLU A 404 21.76 12.15 3.97
N MET A 405 20.44 12.27 3.75
CA MET A 405 19.66 11.44 2.81
C MET A 405 20.14 11.57 1.35
N TYR A 406 20.64 12.74 0.97
CA TYR A 406 21.06 13.04 -0.40
C TYR A 406 22.57 13.18 -0.55
N SER A 407 23.35 12.72 0.43
CA SER A 407 24.82 12.70 0.39
C SER A 407 25.34 11.27 0.34
N ALA A 408 26.44 11.09 -0.37
CA ALA A 408 27.18 9.85 -0.41
C ALA A 408 28.67 10.13 -0.16
N GLU A 409 29.33 9.22 0.56
CA GLU A 409 30.74 9.32 0.87
C GLU A 409 31.51 8.13 0.27
N LEU A 410 32.65 8.45 -0.32
CA LEU A 410 33.59 7.47 -0.87
C LEU A 410 34.93 7.61 -0.12
N TRP A 411 35.27 6.57 0.64
CA TRP A 411 36.50 6.53 1.41
C TRP A 411 37.60 5.81 0.65
N LYS A 412 38.75 6.47 0.42
CA LYS A 412 39.91 5.90 -0.27
C LYS A 412 40.37 4.57 0.34
N ASP A 413 40.31 4.47 1.66
CA ASP A 413 40.77 3.29 2.39
C ASP A 413 39.95 2.05 2.06
N GLN A 414 38.64 2.18 1.93
CA GLN A 414 37.72 1.09 1.51
C GLN A 414 38.10 0.56 0.12
N PHE A 415 38.42 1.43 -0.82
CA PHE A 415 38.88 1.02 -2.16
C PHE A 415 40.27 0.34 -2.13
N THR A 416 41.15 0.80 -1.22
CA THR A 416 42.46 0.20 -1.05
C THR A 416 42.37 -1.20 -0.47
N GLU A 417 41.45 -1.40 0.47
CA GLU A 417 41.18 -2.67 1.11
C GLU A 417 40.53 -3.67 0.12
N LEU A 418 39.47 -3.24 -0.57
CA LEU A 418 38.82 -4.00 -1.65
C LEU A 418 39.81 -4.42 -2.72
N ARG A 419 40.74 -3.52 -3.14
CA ARG A 419 41.80 -3.84 -4.10
C ARG A 419 42.79 -4.92 -3.58
N ARG A 420 43.09 -4.92 -2.27
CA ARG A 420 43.91 -5.94 -1.63
C ARG A 420 43.23 -7.32 -1.62
N GLU A 421 41.93 -7.34 -1.32
CA GLU A 421 41.15 -8.57 -1.30
C GLU A 421 40.95 -9.16 -2.71
N LEU A 422 40.61 -8.34 -3.69
CA LEU A 422 40.50 -8.77 -5.08
C LEU A 422 41.82 -9.33 -5.63
N LYS A 423 42.98 -8.79 -5.22
CA LYS A 423 44.28 -9.34 -5.60
C LYS A 423 44.54 -10.71 -5.00
N LYS A 424 43.97 -11.03 -3.83
CA LYS A 424 44.10 -12.36 -3.20
C LYS A 424 43.23 -13.41 -3.89
N THR A 425 42.08 -13.01 -4.43
CA THR A 425 41.11 -13.88 -5.11
C THR A 425 41.47 -14.16 -6.58
N THR A 426 42.30 -13.33 -7.22
CA THR A 426 42.69 -13.48 -8.63
C THR A 426 43.92 -14.34 -8.81
N VAL A 427 44.45 -15.03 -7.79
CA VAL A 427 45.63 -15.90 -7.78
C VAL A 427 45.23 -17.32 -7.43
N SER A 428 44.23 -17.87 -8.12
CA SER A 428 44.06 -19.35 -8.18
C SER A 428 43.56 -19.76 -9.55
#